data_e0761d0ed8162f6b12b618376a3093dc
#
_entry.id   e0761d0ed8162f6b12b618376a3093dc
#
_cell.length_a   1.000
_cell.length_b   1.000
_cell.length_c   1.000
_cell.angle_alpha   90.00
_cell.angle_beta   90.00
_cell.angle_gamma   90.00
#
_symmetry.space_group_name_H-M   'P 1'
#
loop_
_entity.id
_entity.type
_entity.pdbx_description
1 polymer ?
#
loop_
_entity_poly.entity_id
_entity_poly.type
_entity_poly.pdbx_seq_one_letter_code
_entity_poly.pdbx_strand_id
1 'polypeptide(L)'
;TLFEVTSSHEEGGERRYLASTVEFLGDAQGHVHGLRVAETGITERGREPIPGTERVLEADLVLIAMGFSGPEHIDDAWFPLGRSARGAFARERDYSTELPGVFVAGDAGRGQSLIVWAIAEGRAAAAAVDAYLTGSTVLPSPVLATDHAFA
;
A
#
# COMPACT_ATOMS: atom_id res chain seq x y z
N THR A 1 10.76 -11.35 -15.77
CA THR A 1 9.53 -10.93 -15.06
C THR A 1 8.39 -11.75 -15.63
N LEU A 2 7.74 -12.54 -14.79
CA LEU A 2 6.55 -13.30 -15.19
C LEU A 2 5.35 -12.34 -15.07
N PHE A 3 4.67 -12.08 -16.17
CA PHE A 3 3.43 -11.33 -16.16
C PHE A 3 2.28 -12.35 -16.06
N GLU A 4 1.64 -12.41 -14.91
CA GLU A 4 0.43 -13.21 -14.77
C GLU A 4 -0.75 -12.45 -15.35
N VAL A 5 -1.50 -13.12 -16.21
CA VAL A 5 -2.77 -12.63 -16.74
C VAL A 5 -3.89 -13.19 -15.89
N THR A 6 -4.66 -12.32 -15.25
CA THR A 6 -5.85 -12.71 -14.49
C THR A 6 -7.11 -12.55 -15.34
N SER A 7 -8.23 -13.16 -14.92
CA SER A 7 -9.52 -13.04 -15.63
C SER A 7 -9.95 -11.58 -15.81
N SER A 8 -9.70 -10.72 -14.83
CA SER A 8 -9.99 -9.28 -14.95
C SER A 8 -9.21 -8.59 -16.06
N HIS A 9 -8.07 -9.12 -16.45
CA HIS A 9 -7.32 -8.62 -17.60
C HIS A 9 -7.94 -9.03 -18.96
N GLU A 10 -8.78 -10.03 -18.97
CA GLU A 10 -9.44 -10.55 -20.17
C GLU A 10 -10.77 -9.86 -20.47
N GLU A 11 -11.28 -9.04 -19.53
CA GLU A 11 -12.52 -8.28 -19.70
C GLU A 11 -12.45 -7.19 -20.78
N GLY A 12 -11.26 -6.84 -21.24
CA GLY A 12 -11.03 -5.91 -22.34
C GLY A 12 -10.06 -4.78 -22.01
N GLY A 13 -10.00 -3.79 -22.90
CA GLY A 13 -9.12 -2.65 -22.77
C GLY A 13 -7.68 -2.90 -23.25
N GLU A 14 -6.91 -1.82 -23.37
CA GLU A 14 -5.50 -1.85 -23.71
C GLU A 14 -4.63 -1.70 -22.46
N ARG A 15 -3.64 -2.57 -22.31
CA ARG A 15 -2.66 -2.49 -21.23
C ARG A 15 -1.34 -1.95 -21.74
N ARG A 16 -0.82 -0.94 -21.07
CA ARG A 16 0.48 -0.34 -21.36
C ARG A 16 1.37 -0.48 -20.15
N TYR A 17 2.42 -1.27 -20.28
CA TYR A 17 3.43 -1.48 -19.26
C TYR A 17 4.56 -0.46 -19.42
N LEU A 18 5.34 -0.25 -18.36
CA LEU A 18 6.44 0.70 -18.34
C LEU A 18 6.01 2.10 -18.83
N ALA A 19 4.84 2.54 -18.39
CA ALA A 19 4.31 3.85 -18.68
C ALA A 19 4.24 4.68 -17.39
N SER A 20 4.83 5.85 -17.43
CA SER A 20 4.79 6.86 -16.37
C SER A 20 3.77 7.93 -16.72
N THR A 21 2.90 8.27 -15.79
CA THR A 21 2.05 9.46 -15.89
C THR A 21 2.90 10.70 -15.67
N VAL A 22 2.90 11.60 -16.63
CA VAL A 22 3.65 12.86 -16.58
C VAL A 22 2.75 14.01 -16.15
N GLU A 23 1.54 14.08 -16.73
CA GLU A 23 0.63 15.21 -16.51
C GLU A 23 -0.81 14.82 -16.84
N PHE A 24 -1.76 15.34 -16.05
CA PHE A 24 -3.17 15.33 -16.39
C PHE A 24 -3.49 16.59 -17.18
N LEU A 25 -4.09 16.43 -18.36
CA LEU A 25 -4.46 17.53 -19.23
C LEU A 25 -5.92 17.89 -19.00
N GLY A 26 -6.18 19.16 -18.66
CA GLY A 26 -7.52 19.67 -18.38
C GLY A 26 -7.84 20.92 -19.18
N ASP A 27 -9.13 21.22 -19.25
CA ASP A 27 -9.63 22.45 -19.82
C ASP A 27 -9.72 23.60 -18.77
N ALA A 28 -10.10 24.79 -19.21
CA ALA A 28 -10.26 25.95 -18.32
C ALA A 28 -11.38 25.78 -17.28
N GLN A 29 -12.27 24.81 -17.43
CA GLN A 29 -13.36 24.45 -16.54
C GLN A 29 -12.95 23.37 -15.53
N GLY A 30 -11.77 22.81 -15.66
CA GLY A 30 -11.24 21.76 -14.78
C GLY A 30 -11.65 20.34 -15.18
N HIS A 31 -12.21 20.14 -16.36
CA HIS A 31 -12.50 18.80 -16.87
C HIS A 31 -11.24 18.20 -17.49
N VAL A 32 -10.97 16.92 -17.19
CA VAL A 32 -9.87 16.20 -17.85
C VAL A 32 -10.25 15.92 -19.29
N HIS A 33 -9.30 16.09 -20.21
CA HIS A 33 -9.46 15.71 -21.61
C HIS A 33 -8.31 14.82 -22.14
N GLY A 34 -7.33 14.55 -21.27
CA GLY A 34 -6.23 13.68 -21.66
C GLY A 34 -5.22 13.44 -20.53
N LEU A 35 -4.36 12.49 -20.81
CA LEU A 35 -3.25 12.09 -19.94
C LEU A 35 -1.96 12.10 -20.75
N ARG A 36 -0.96 12.87 -20.32
CA ARG A 36 0.38 12.78 -20.88
C ARG A 36 1.14 11.66 -20.18
N VAL A 37 1.60 10.69 -20.95
CA VAL A 37 2.39 9.56 -20.47
C VAL A 37 3.71 9.50 -21.21
N ALA A 38 4.74 8.96 -20.56
CA ALA A 38 6.04 8.69 -21.15
C ALA A 38 6.43 7.22 -20.89
N GLU A 39 7.40 6.71 -21.63
CA GLU A 39 8.02 5.42 -21.28
C GLU A 39 8.76 5.53 -19.95
N THR A 40 8.79 4.44 -19.19
CA THR A 40 9.46 4.38 -17.90
C THR A 40 10.84 3.74 -18.04
N GLY A 41 11.86 4.46 -17.67
CA GLY A 41 13.22 3.96 -17.49
C GLY A 41 13.49 3.54 -16.04
N ILE A 42 14.51 2.71 -15.85
CA ILE A 42 15.03 2.37 -14.53
C ILE A 42 16.36 3.12 -14.36
N THR A 43 16.40 4.00 -13.36
CA THR A 43 17.58 4.79 -13.00
C THR A 43 18.07 4.42 -11.59
N GLU A 44 19.17 4.99 -11.15
CA GLU A 44 19.63 4.85 -9.76
C GLU A 44 18.63 5.42 -8.73
N ARG A 45 17.74 6.33 -9.16
CA ARG A 45 16.68 6.92 -8.34
C ARG A 45 15.38 6.08 -8.35
N GLY A 46 15.35 5.04 -9.15
CA GLY A 46 14.17 4.19 -9.33
C GLY A 46 13.58 4.29 -10.73
N ARG A 47 12.26 4.28 -10.80
CA ARG A 47 11.52 4.35 -12.07
C ARG A 47 11.22 5.81 -12.39
N GLU A 48 11.71 6.28 -13.55
CA GLU A 48 11.53 7.66 -13.99
C GLU A 48 11.03 7.69 -15.45
N PRO A 49 10.24 8.72 -15.84
CA PRO A 49 9.84 8.89 -17.23
C PRO A 49 11.07 9.19 -18.11
N ILE A 50 11.13 8.59 -19.28
CA ILE A 50 12.17 8.83 -20.28
C ILE A 50 11.81 10.09 -21.06
N PRO A 51 12.60 11.18 -21.00
CA PRO A 51 12.33 12.40 -21.76
C PRO A 51 12.32 12.15 -23.27
N GLY A 52 11.39 12.78 -23.97
CA GLY A 52 11.24 12.65 -25.44
C GLY A 52 10.40 11.46 -25.90
N THR A 53 9.83 10.69 -24.95
CA THR A 53 8.91 9.57 -25.27
C THR A 53 7.46 9.92 -24.91
N GLU A 54 7.20 11.18 -24.59
CA GLU A 54 5.89 11.66 -24.18
C GLU A 54 4.87 11.50 -25.30
N ARG A 55 3.68 11.07 -24.92
CA ARG A 55 2.49 11.00 -25.78
C ARG A 55 1.25 11.36 -25.00
N VAL A 56 0.25 11.87 -25.69
CA VAL A 56 -1.05 12.17 -25.09
C VAL A 56 -2.00 11.03 -25.38
N LEU A 57 -2.70 10.59 -24.36
CA LEU A 57 -3.86 9.71 -24.43
C LEU A 57 -5.10 10.58 -24.18
N GLU A 58 -6.02 10.61 -25.15
CA GLU A 58 -7.31 11.28 -24.96
C GLU A 58 -8.14 10.50 -23.93
N ALA A 59 -8.72 11.19 -22.97
CA ALA A 59 -9.52 10.59 -21.90
C ALA A 59 -10.47 11.62 -21.29
N ASP A 60 -11.74 11.24 -21.20
CA ASP A 60 -12.78 12.01 -20.51
C ASP A 60 -12.87 11.67 -19.01
N LEU A 61 -12.25 10.57 -18.60
CA LEU A 61 -12.16 10.11 -17.22
C LEU A 61 -10.83 9.42 -16.97
N VAL A 62 -10.15 9.77 -15.90
CA VAL A 62 -8.92 9.10 -15.46
C VAL A 62 -9.11 8.63 -14.02
N LEU A 63 -8.90 7.33 -13.80
CA LEU A 63 -8.98 6.72 -12.48
C LEU A 63 -7.58 6.38 -11.97
N ILE A 64 -7.23 6.89 -10.79
CA ILE A 64 -6.00 6.55 -10.10
C ILE A 64 -6.25 5.30 -9.26
N ALA A 65 -5.60 4.19 -9.60
CA ALA A 65 -5.74 2.91 -8.91
C ALA A 65 -4.36 2.40 -8.45
N MET A 66 -3.62 3.24 -7.73
CA MET A 66 -2.21 3.01 -7.36
C MET A 66 -2.05 2.49 -5.92
N GLY A 67 -3.09 1.89 -5.35
CA GLY A 67 -3.08 1.37 -3.99
C GLY A 67 -3.56 2.40 -2.96
N PHE A 68 -3.03 2.29 -1.75
CA PHE A 68 -3.49 3.07 -0.60
C PHE A 68 -2.33 3.87 0.00
N SER A 69 -2.63 5.04 0.53
CA SER A 69 -1.66 5.89 1.23
C SER A 69 -1.53 5.56 2.74
N GLY A 70 -2.34 4.64 3.24
CA GLY A 70 -2.37 4.22 4.64
C GLY A 70 -3.77 4.36 5.27
N PRO A 71 -3.89 4.11 6.57
CA PRO A 71 -5.12 4.33 7.32
C PRO A 71 -5.56 5.79 7.25
N GLU A 72 -6.87 6.03 7.16
CA GLU A 72 -7.42 7.38 7.22
C GLU A 72 -6.92 8.13 8.46
N HIS A 73 -6.81 9.44 8.34
CA HIS A 73 -6.62 10.32 9.48
C HIS A 73 -7.96 10.44 10.22
N ILE A 74 -8.20 9.50 11.14
CA ILE A 74 -9.23 9.63 12.14
C ILE A 74 -8.73 10.68 13.13
N ASP A 75 -9.61 11.55 13.60
CA ASP A 75 -9.28 12.60 14.57
C ASP A 75 -8.35 12.06 15.66
N ASP A 76 -7.12 12.53 15.71
CA ASP A 76 -6.07 12.07 16.62
C ASP A 76 -6.48 12.16 18.09
N ALA A 77 -7.50 12.97 18.42
CA ALA A 77 -8.09 13.04 19.74
C ALA A 77 -8.78 11.72 20.17
N TRP A 78 -9.27 10.93 19.24
CA TRP A 78 -9.95 9.65 19.50
C TRP A 78 -9.01 8.45 19.40
N PHE A 79 -7.95 8.57 18.59
CA PHE A 79 -7.01 7.49 18.33
C PHE A 79 -5.58 8.04 18.17
N PRO A 80 -4.96 8.48 19.29
CA PRO A 80 -3.63 9.09 19.27
C PRO A 80 -2.55 8.02 19.07
N LEU A 81 -2.55 7.34 17.93
CA LEU A 81 -1.52 6.37 17.56
C LEU A 81 -0.47 7.04 16.66
N GLY A 82 0.78 6.86 17.02
CA GLY A 82 1.92 7.25 16.21
C GLY A 82 1.86 6.64 14.81
N ARG A 83 2.48 7.31 13.83
CA ARG A 83 2.58 6.87 12.45
C ARG A 83 4.03 6.52 12.11
N SER A 84 4.21 5.48 11.33
CA SER A 84 5.48 5.16 10.71
C SER A 84 5.82 6.15 9.60
N ALA A 85 7.07 6.18 9.14
CA ALA A 85 7.47 6.98 7.98
C ALA A 85 6.71 6.65 6.68
N ARG A 86 6.03 5.51 6.63
CA ARG A 86 5.20 5.07 5.49
C ARG A 86 3.71 5.40 5.66
N GLY A 87 3.33 6.12 6.71
CA GLY A 87 1.95 6.50 7.00
C GLY A 87 1.10 5.42 7.68
N ALA A 88 1.61 4.20 7.87
CA ALA A 88 0.93 3.16 8.64
C ALA A 88 1.02 3.45 10.14
N PHE A 89 0.17 2.83 10.98
CA PHE A 89 0.28 2.96 12.42
C PHE A 89 1.61 2.39 12.94
N ALA A 90 2.26 3.12 13.85
CA ALA A 90 3.44 2.64 14.55
C ALA A 90 3.06 1.51 15.52
N ARG A 91 3.94 0.52 15.61
CA ARG A 91 3.75 -0.65 16.47
C ARG A 91 5.08 -1.23 16.90
N GLU A 92 5.08 -1.91 18.01
CA GLU A 92 6.22 -2.66 18.50
C GLU A 92 6.35 -4.03 17.82
N ARG A 93 7.42 -4.74 18.18
CA ARG A 93 7.74 -6.05 17.61
C ARG A 93 6.64 -7.10 17.84
N ASP A 94 5.92 -6.99 18.94
CA ASP A 94 4.83 -7.87 19.37
C ASP A 94 3.43 -7.35 18.96
N TYR A 95 3.37 -6.42 17.99
CA TYR A 95 2.13 -5.80 17.52
C TYR A 95 1.47 -4.81 18.48
N SER A 96 1.95 -4.65 19.70
CA SER A 96 1.46 -3.63 20.64
C SER A 96 1.74 -2.22 20.11
N THR A 97 1.00 -1.25 20.63
CA THR A 97 1.19 0.17 20.34
C THR A 97 1.56 0.90 21.62
N GLU A 98 1.83 2.20 21.50
CA GLU A 98 2.01 3.08 22.65
C GLU A 98 0.78 3.17 23.59
N LEU A 99 -0.41 2.79 23.09
CA LEU A 99 -1.62 2.71 23.90
C LEU A 99 -1.78 1.30 24.48
N PRO A 100 -1.81 1.14 25.80
CA PRO A 100 -1.98 -0.16 26.44
C PRO A 100 -3.27 -0.86 25.99
N GLY A 101 -3.16 -2.14 25.61
CA GLY A 101 -4.28 -2.94 25.13
C GLY A 101 -4.69 -2.70 23.68
N VAL A 102 -3.97 -1.85 22.96
CA VAL A 102 -4.18 -1.62 21.53
C VAL A 102 -3.09 -2.30 20.72
N PHE A 103 -3.50 -3.11 19.76
CA PHE A 103 -2.60 -3.86 18.88
C PHE A 103 -2.92 -3.57 17.43
N VAL A 104 -1.91 -3.56 16.57
CA VAL A 104 -2.05 -3.25 15.14
C VAL A 104 -1.40 -4.35 14.31
N ALA A 105 -2.16 -4.96 13.39
CA ALA A 105 -1.68 -6.02 12.50
C ALA A 105 -2.09 -5.78 11.04
N GLY A 106 -1.50 -6.50 10.12
CA GLY A 106 -1.78 -6.41 8.69
C GLY A 106 -1.46 -5.05 8.10
N ASP A 107 -2.21 -4.66 7.08
CA ASP A 107 -1.97 -3.44 6.30
C ASP A 107 -1.98 -2.16 7.15
N ALA A 108 -2.75 -2.15 8.23
CA ALA A 108 -2.81 -0.99 9.14
C ALA A 108 -1.46 -0.63 9.76
N GLY A 109 -0.61 -1.63 10.03
CA GLY A 109 0.72 -1.43 10.63
C GLY A 109 1.89 -1.67 9.68
N ARG A 110 1.73 -2.61 8.74
CA ARG A 110 2.75 -2.96 7.75
C ARG A 110 2.74 -2.02 6.55
N GLY A 111 1.61 -1.41 6.23
CA GLY A 111 1.29 -0.87 4.93
C GLY A 111 0.72 -1.95 4.02
N GLN A 112 0.26 -1.55 2.85
CA GLN A 112 -0.33 -2.45 1.86
C GLN A 112 0.59 -3.63 1.54
N SER A 113 0.08 -4.85 1.68
CA SER A 113 0.87 -6.08 1.55
C SER A 113 0.03 -7.26 1.06
N LEU A 114 0.65 -8.44 1.00
CA LEU A 114 -0.03 -9.67 0.59
C LEU A 114 -0.93 -10.20 1.71
N ILE A 115 -2.05 -10.82 1.32
CA ILE A 115 -3.01 -11.41 2.26
C ILE A 115 -2.39 -12.45 3.20
N VAL A 116 -1.37 -13.18 2.73
CA VAL A 116 -0.64 -14.17 3.55
C VAL A 116 0.05 -13.52 4.74
N TRP A 117 0.52 -12.28 4.59
CA TRP A 117 1.10 -11.50 5.69
C TRP A 117 0.01 -11.05 6.67
N ALA A 118 -1.13 -10.59 6.17
CA ALA A 118 -2.25 -10.19 7.03
C ALA A 118 -2.72 -11.36 7.90
N ILE A 119 -2.82 -12.57 7.33
CA ILE A 119 -3.18 -13.79 8.07
C ILE A 119 -2.11 -14.14 9.12
N ALA A 120 -0.84 -14.15 8.73
CA ALA A 120 0.27 -14.52 9.62
C ALA A 120 0.41 -13.51 10.78
N GLU A 121 0.34 -12.23 10.49
CA GLU A 121 0.37 -11.17 11.50
C GLU A 121 -0.86 -11.17 12.40
N GLY A 122 -2.04 -11.42 11.86
CA GLY A 122 -3.26 -11.54 12.68
C GLY A 122 -3.17 -12.68 13.70
N ARG A 123 -2.57 -13.82 13.32
CA ARG A 123 -2.31 -14.93 14.24
C ARG A 123 -1.28 -14.57 15.30
N ALA A 124 -0.21 -13.90 14.92
CA ALA A 124 0.83 -13.48 15.86
C ALA A 124 0.32 -12.37 16.81
N ALA A 125 -0.46 -11.43 16.32
CA ALA A 125 -1.12 -10.42 17.15
C ALA A 125 -2.11 -11.05 18.14
N ALA A 126 -2.85 -12.09 17.73
CA ALA A 126 -3.73 -12.83 18.65
C ALA A 126 -2.94 -13.47 19.80
N ALA A 127 -1.74 -14.02 19.54
CA ALA A 127 -0.87 -14.53 20.59
C ALA A 127 -0.39 -13.42 21.53
N ALA A 128 -0.07 -12.24 20.99
CA ALA A 128 0.33 -11.10 21.81
C ALA A 128 -0.83 -10.59 22.71
N VAL A 129 -2.04 -10.52 22.16
CA VAL A 129 -3.25 -10.16 22.91
C VAL A 129 -3.54 -11.18 24.02
N ASP A 130 -3.44 -12.48 23.73
CA ASP A 130 -3.63 -13.54 24.71
C ASP A 130 -2.60 -13.41 25.86
N ALA A 131 -1.33 -13.23 25.52
CA ALA A 131 -0.28 -13.01 26.52
C ALA A 131 -0.52 -11.73 27.36
N TYR A 132 -0.99 -10.66 26.75
CA TYR A 132 -1.34 -9.43 27.45
C TYR A 132 -2.48 -9.62 28.45
N LEU A 133 -3.52 -10.39 28.08
CA LEU A 133 -4.71 -10.59 28.93
C LEU A 133 -4.49 -11.63 30.01
N THR A 134 -3.70 -12.68 29.76
CA THR A 134 -3.56 -13.85 30.65
C THR A 134 -2.18 -13.98 31.30
N GLY A 135 -1.22 -13.14 30.89
CA GLY A 135 0.17 -13.17 31.37
C GLY A 135 1.08 -14.14 30.62
N SER A 136 0.53 -15.06 29.81
CA SER A 136 1.31 -15.97 28.95
C SER A 136 0.46 -16.48 27.81
N THR A 137 1.08 -17.08 26.77
CA THR A 137 0.34 -17.65 25.66
C THR A 137 0.94 -18.96 25.18
N VAL A 138 0.10 -19.84 24.68
CA VAL A 138 0.48 -21.05 23.95
C VAL A 138 0.09 -20.96 22.47
N LEU A 139 -0.44 -19.80 22.06
CA LEU A 139 -0.83 -19.58 20.67
C LEU A 139 0.41 -19.39 19.79
N PRO A 140 0.37 -19.82 18.52
CA PRO A 140 1.48 -19.66 17.62
C PRO A 140 1.67 -18.19 17.21
N SER A 141 2.92 -17.73 17.23
CA SER A 141 3.33 -16.43 16.70
C SER A 141 4.26 -16.65 15.48
N PRO A 142 3.71 -16.86 14.29
CA PRO A 142 4.47 -17.31 13.13
C PRO A 142 5.43 -16.24 12.57
N VAL A 143 5.14 -14.98 12.80
CA VAL A 143 5.95 -13.85 12.31
C VAL A 143 5.97 -12.72 13.34
N LEU A 144 6.98 -11.86 13.23
CA LEU A 144 7.10 -10.65 14.02
C LEU A 144 6.67 -9.43 13.22
N ALA A 145 6.22 -8.37 13.88
CA ALA A 145 5.85 -7.12 13.21
C ALA A 145 6.99 -6.49 12.39
N THR A 146 8.24 -6.84 12.72
CA THR A 146 9.46 -6.37 12.05
C THR A 146 9.90 -7.24 10.88
N ASP A 147 9.29 -8.41 10.68
CA ASP A 147 9.67 -9.29 9.57
C ASP A 147 9.30 -8.66 8.22
N HIS A 148 10.20 -8.74 7.27
CA HIS A 148 10.00 -8.24 5.92
C HIS A 148 9.59 -9.38 4.99
N ALA A 149 8.73 -9.06 4.01
CA ALA A 149 8.53 -9.95 2.88
C ALA A 149 9.87 -10.16 2.17
N PHE A 150 10.19 -11.40 1.81
CA PHE A 150 11.33 -11.66 0.95
C PHE A 150 11.14 -10.85 -0.34
N ALA A 151 12.15 -10.05 -0.69
CA ALA A 151 12.19 -9.24 -1.90
C ALA A 151 12.38 -10.14 -3.14
#